data_3c8ad53652f62498d707086ba7b4622f
#
_entry.id   3c8ad53652f62498d707086ba7b4622f
#
_cell.length_a   1.000
_cell.length_b   1.000
_cell.length_c   1.000
_cell.angle_alpha   90.00
_cell.angle_beta   90.00
_cell.angle_gamma   90.00
#
_symmetry.space_group_name_H-M   'P 1'
#
loop_
_entity.id
_entity.type
_entity.pdbx_description
1 polymer ?
#
loop_
_entity_poly.entity_id
_entity_poly.type
_entity_poly.pdbx_seq_one_letter_code
_entity_poly.pdbx_strand_id
1 'polypeptide(L)'
;MKKKLYIILGFILVALFSNEKIQAQESKPGILPDTLQVSLLTCGPGTEVYELFGHTALRVKQQRPGGFDYVFNYGMFNFDAPGFIWRFTKGETDYCLGINDFPDFLLNYQFRESKVDEQVLNLTPIQSRALFEALLVNAMPQNRVYRYNFLFDNCATRPRNMVEMVLDNKVRYKEPGESLPTFREEIDRYAGICPWLIFGIDLALGSGLDRPMTYREQMFGPEILEKAFSEAAVQMSPDSAAVPLVSRTEVLYDPEVPACPPETPFYLTPLFVAWLFFFFVAAVSVYGIS
;
A
#
# COMPACT_ATOMS: atom_id res chain seq x y z
N MET A 1 -54.18 -29.98 19.53
CA MET A 1 -54.10 -30.36 18.12
C MET A 1 -53.57 -29.24 17.18
N LYS A 2 -53.94 -27.97 17.38
CA LYS A 2 -53.52 -26.86 16.47
C LYS A 2 -52.01 -26.58 16.48
N LYS A 3 -51.28 -26.70 17.59
CA LYS A 3 -49.84 -26.46 17.65
C LYS A 3 -48.98 -27.49 16.89
N LYS A 4 -49.40 -28.75 16.77
CA LYS A 4 -48.70 -29.77 15.99
C LYS A 4 -48.84 -29.57 14.46
N LEU A 5 -49.95 -28.96 14.03
CA LEU A 5 -50.21 -28.70 12.61
C LEU A 5 -49.26 -27.62 12.06
N TYR A 6 -48.97 -26.58 12.83
CA TYR A 6 -48.04 -25.49 12.40
C TYR A 6 -46.57 -25.96 12.28
N ILE A 7 -46.15 -26.91 13.14
CA ILE A 7 -44.83 -27.49 13.09
C ILE A 7 -44.65 -28.34 11.82
N ILE A 8 -45.68 -29.12 11.47
CA ILE A 8 -45.65 -29.95 10.24
C ILE A 8 -45.71 -29.06 8.97
N LEU A 9 -46.50 -27.98 8.98
CA LEU A 9 -46.51 -27.01 7.85
C LEU A 9 -45.17 -26.27 7.71
N GLY A 10 -44.51 -25.92 8.83
CA GLY A 10 -43.19 -25.31 8.82
C GLY A 10 -42.11 -26.21 8.22
N PHE A 11 -42.13 -27.51 8.56
CA PHE A 11 -41.21 -28.49 7.98
C PHE A 11 -41.46 -28.76 6.48
N ILE A 12 -42.71 -28.74 6.04
CA ILE A 12 -43.06 -28.90 4.63
C ILE A 12 -42.61 -27.67 3.81
N LEU A 13 -42.75 -26.44 4.36
CA LEU A 13 -42.28 -25.23 3.69
C LEU A 13 -40.72 -25.20 3.57
N VAL A 14 -39.99 -25.62 4.62
CA VAL A 14 -38.53 -25.72 4.56
C VAL A 14 -38.07 -26.81 3.59
N ALA A 15 -38.81 -27.92 3.47
CA ALA A 15 -38.51 -28.99 2.51
C ALA A 15 -38.80 -28.59 1.05
N LEU A 16 -39.70 -27.64 0.80
CA LEU A 16 -40.01 -27.13 -0.55
C LEU A 16 -38.97 -26.10 -1.04
N PHE A 17 -38.29 -25.40 -0.12
CA PHE A 17 -37.20 -24.48 -0.47
C PHE A 17 -35.82 -25.13 -0.57
N SER A 18 -35.67 -26.38 -0.07
CA SER A 18 -34.40 -27.10 -0.14
C SER A 18 -34.20 -27.95 -1.41
N ASN A 19 -35.16 -27.92 -2.34
CA ASN A 19 -35.04 -28.61 -3.64
C ASN A 19 -34.74 -27.70 -4.85
N GLU A 20 -34.42 -26.44 -4.63
CA GLU A 20 -33.61 -25.77 -5.62
C GLU A 20 -32.22 -26.44 -5.54
N LYS A 21 -32.02 -27.42 -6.41
CA LYS A 21 -30.69 -27.81 -6.83
C LYS A 21 -30.01 -26.48 -7.20
N ILE A 22 -29.15 -25.99 -6.33
CA ILE A 22 -28.04 -25.18 -6.76
C ILE A 22 -27.33 -26.11 -7.74
N GLN A 23 -27.74 -26.02 -9.02
CA GLN A 23 -26.85 -26.38 -10.09
C GLN A 23 -25.65 -25.47 -9.84
N ALA A 24 -24.64 -26.00 -9.17
CA ALA A 24 -23.30 -25.55 -9.39
C ALA A 24 -23.20 -25.55 -10.93
N GLN A 25 -23.41 -24.37 -11.49
CA GLN A 25 -23.08 -24.11 -12.87
C GLN A 25 -21.59 -24.44 -12.87
N GLU A 26 -21.26 -25.66 -13.31
CA GLU A 26 -19.92 -25.93 -13.78
C GLU A 26 -19.67 -24.81 -14.77
N SER A 27 -19.05 -23.76 -14.28
CA SER A 27 -18.39 -22.82 -15.15
C SER A 27 -17.42 -23.73 -15.91
N LYS A 28 -17.84 -24.10 -17.14
CA LYS A 28 -16.89 -24.50 -18.17
C LYS A 28 -15.69 -23.59 -17.91
N PRO A 29 -14.44 -24.07 -17.91
CA PRO A 29 -13.30 -23.17 -17.88
C PRO A 29 -13.53 -22.20 -19.03
N GLY A 30 -14.31 -21.16 -18.72
CA GLY A 30 -14.68 -20.13 -19.65
C GLY A 30 -13.37 -19.48 -19.95
N ILE A 31 -12.95 -19.59 -21.17
CA ILE A 31 -11.97 -18.74 -21.81
C ILE A 31 -12.25 -17.35 -21.24
N LEU A 32 -11.56 -16.99 -20.15
CA LEU A 32 -11.50 -15.62 -19.69
C LEU A 32 -10.96 -14.88 -20.90
N PRO A 33 -11.73 -13.95 -21.48
CA PRO A 33 -11.25 -13.22 -22.65
C PRO A 33 -9.96 -12.54 -22.24
N ASP A 34 -9.00 -12.73 -23.04
CA ASP A 34 -7.59 -12.97 -22.82
C ASP A 34 -6.74 -11.75 -22.48
N THR A 35 -7.32 -10.62 -22.13
CA THR A 35 -6.53 -9.43 -21.87
C THR A 35 -6.85 -8.83 -20.51
N LEU A 36 -6.05 -9.24 -19.53
CA LEU A 36 -5.95 -8.52 -18.27
C LEU A 36 -4.85 -7.47 -18.43
N GLN A 37 -5.19 -6.21 -18.19
CA GLN A 37 -4.23 -5.14 -17.98
C GLN A 37 -3.90 -5.10 -16.48
N VAL A 38 -2.62 -5.12 -16.15
CA VAL A 38 -2.14 -4.92 -14.79
C VAL A 38 -1.33 -3.63 -14.74
N SER A 39 -1.59 -2.82 -13.73
CA SER A 39 -0.92 -1.54 -13.56
C SER A 39 -0.48 -1.36 -12.10
N LEU A 40 0.64 -0.67 -11.90
CA LEU A 40 1.01 -0.08 -10.63
C LEU A 40 0.32 1.27 -10.51
N LEU A 41 -0.39 1.50 -9.43
CA LEU A 41 -0.93 2.82 -9.06
C LEU A 41 -0.01 3.42 -8.00
N THR A 42 0.41 4.66 -8.23
CA THR A 42 1.14 5.47 -7.25
C THR A 42 0.29 6.66 -6.87
N CYS A 43 0.02 6.77 -5.58
CA CYS A 43 -0.79 7.86 -5.03
C CYS A 43 0.11 8.80 -4.24
N GLY A 44 -0.06 10.08 -4.48
CA GLY A 44 0.67 11.13 -3.78
C GLY A 44 0.36 11.20 -2.29
N PRO A 45 1.14 11.98 -1.52
CA PRO A 45 0.89 12.20 -0.10
C PRO A 45 -0.48 12.84 0.14
N GLY A 46 -0.99 12.68 1.36
CA GLY A 46 -2.18 13.35 1.88
C GLY A 46 -1.86 14.17 3.11
N THR A 47 -2.92 14.62 3.82
CA THR A 47 -2.78 15.50 5.00
C THR A 47 -2.58 14.73 6.31
N GLU A 48 -2.98 13.48 6.33
CA GLU A 48 -2.87 12.65 7.53
C GLU A 48 -1.47 12.06 7.68
N VAL A 49 -1.03 11.86 8.91
CA VAL A 49 0.33 11.36 9.23
C VAL A 49 0.68 10.06 8.50
N TYR A 50 -0.29 9.14 8.35
CA TYR A 50 -0.10 7.87 7.66
C TYR A 50 -0.15 7.99 6.13
N GLU A 51 -0.51 9.15 5.59
CA GLU A 51 -0.59 9.46 4.16
C GLU A 51 0.65 10.18 3.63
N LEU A 52 1.53 10.67 4.52
CA LEU A 52 2.69 11.51 4.15
C LEU A 52 3.64 10.82 3.15
N PHE A 53 3.71 9.51 3.20
CA PHE A 53 4.59 8.72 2.33
C PHE A 53 3.93 8.35 0.99
N GLY A 54 2.67 8.77 0.78
CA GLY A 54 1.89 8.33 -0.36
C GLY A 54 1.49 6.86 -0.24
N HIS A 55 1.08 6.26 -1.35
CA HIS A 55 0.59 4.88 -1.37
C HIS A 55 0.85 4.20 -2.71
N THR A 56 0.92 2.88 -2.69
CA THR A 56 1.05 2.05 -3.89
C THR A 56 0.01 0.93 -3.87
N ALA A 57 -0.63 0.68 -5.01
CA ALA A 57 -1.56 -0.43 -5.20
C ALA A 57 -1.36 -1.09 -6.58
N LEU A 58 -1.93 -2.29 -6.76
CA LEU A 58 -1.98 -2.96 -8.06
C LEU A 58 -3.41 -2.95 -8.59
N ARG A 59 -3.60 -2.38 -9.80
CA ARG A 59 -4.87 -2.43 -10.52
C ARG A 59 -4.87 -3.58 -11.51
N VAL A 60 -5.94 -4.35 -11.54
CA VAL A 60 -6.17 -5.39 -12.55
C VAL A 60 -7.51 -5.11 -13.23
N LYS A 61 -7.44 -4.79 -14.52
CA LYS A 61 -8.58 -4.46 -15.34
C LYS A 61 -8.79 -5.51 -16.42
N GLN A 62 -10.01 -6.04 -16.52
CA GLN A 62 -10.40 -6.89 -17.62
C GLN A 62 -10.80 -6.05 -18.84
N GLN A 63 -10.07 -6.23 -19.96
CA GLN A 63 -10.21 -5.43 -21.17
C GLN A 63 -11.40 -5.88 -22.03
N ARG A 64 -12.63 -5.81 -21.44
CA ARG A 64 -13.88 -6.08 -22.17
C ARG A 64 -15.02 -5.19 -21.66
N PRO A 65 -16.05 -4.92 -22.44
CA PRO A 65 -17.25 -4.25 -21.95
C PRO A 65 -17.87 -5.01 -20.78
N GLY A 66 -18.13 -4.31 -19.65
CA GLY A 66 -18.66 -4.91 -18.43
C GLY A 66 -17.67 -5.82 -17.69
N GLY A 67 -16.39 -5.77 -18.04
CA GLY A 67 -15.32 -6.43 -17.29
C GLY A 67 -15.09 -5.79 -15.92
N PHE A 68 -14.47 -6.54 -15.01
CA PHE A 68 -14.08 -6.02 -13.71
C PHE A 68 -12.90 -5.06 -13.80
N ASP A 69 -12.78 -4.18 -12.81
CA ASP A 69 -11.68 -3.24 -12.66
C ASP A 69 -11.38 -3.09 -11.16
N TYR A 70 -10.44 -3.90 -10.67
CA TYR A 70 -10.15 -4.05 -9.25
C TYR A 70 -8.79 -3.47 -8.88
N VAL A 71 -8.72 -2.89 -7.68
CA VAL A 71 -7.50 -2.42 -7.05
C VAL A 71 -7.19 -3.29 -5.84
N PHE A 72 -6.01 -3.91 -5.86
CA PHE A 72 -5.46 -4.69 -4.78
C PHE A 72 -4.60 -3.79 -3.89
N ASN A 73 -5.09 -3.54 -2.67
CA ASN A 73 -4.66 -2.50 -1.78
C ASN A 73 -4.00 -3.11 -0.54
N TYR A 74 -2.68 -3.22 -0.56
CA TYR A 74 -1.90 -3.66 0.60
C TYR A 74 -1.78 -2.50 1.60
N GLY A 75 -1.72 -2.83 2.89
CA GLY A 75 -1.56 -1.81 3.93
C GLY A 75 -2.87 -1.28 4.50
N MET A 76 -3.99 -1.94 4.27
CA MET A 76 -5.24 -1.59 4.93
C MET A 76 -5.20 -1.98 6.41
N PHE A 77 -5.62 -1.07 7.28
CA PHE A 77 -5.58 -1.25 8.74
C PHE A 77 -6.82 -0.65 9.39
N ASN A 78 -7.05 -1.00 10.66
CA ASN A 78 -8.14 -0.46 11.45
C ASN A 78 -7.58 0.36 12.62
N PHE A 79 -7.74 1.67 12.56
CA PHE A 79 -7.34 2.60 13.63
C PHE A 79 -8.11 2.38 14.93
N ASP A 80 -9.37 1.93 14.85
CA ASP A 80 -10.23 1.72 16.02
C ASP A 80 -9.86 0.45 16.80
N ALA A 81 -8.88 -0.32 16.32
CA ALA A 81 -8.40 -1.48 17.04
C ALA A 81 -7.80 -1.08 18.40
N PRO A 82 -8.15 -1.75 19.49
CA PRO A 82 -7.66 -1.40 20.82
C PRO A 82 -6.14 -1.32 20.89
N GLY A 83 -5.62 -0.19 21.39
CA GLY A 83 -4.19 0.03 21.56
C GLY A 83 -3.39 0.10 20.25
N PHE A 84 -4.02 0.45 19.12
CA PHE A 84 -3.39 0.50 17.80
C PHE A 84 -2.05 1.27 17.82
N ILE A 85 -2.03 2.52 18.33
CA ILE A 85 -0.82 3.35 18.35
C ILE A 85 0.31 2.67 19.13
N TRP A 86 0.01 2.08 20.30
CA TRP A 86 0.99 1.37 21.11
C TRP A 86 1.52 0.11 20.43
N ARG A 87 0.67 -0.63 19.76
CA ARG A 87 1.05 -1.80 18.96
C ARG A 87 1.86 -1.39 17.74
N PHE A 88 1.49 -0.28 17.09
CA PHE A 88 2.23 0.27 15.96
C PHE A 88 3.67 0.63 16.34
N THR A 89 3.87 1.34 17.46
CA THR A 89 5.21 1.70 17.94
C THR A 89 6.08 0.50 18.28
N LYS A 90 5.47 -0.64 18.61
CA LYS A 90 6.16 -1.91 18.85
C LYS A 90 6.36 -2.77 17.60
N GLY A 91 5.85 -2.35 16.43
CA GLY A 91 5.82 -3.19 15.22
C GLY A 91 4.89 -4.40 15.34
N GLU A 92 3.87 -4.34 16.19
CA GLU A 92 2.93 -5.45 16.46
C GLU A 92 1.58 -5.27 15.74
N THR A 93 1.48 -4.37 14.77
CA THR A 93 0.24 -4.15 14.02
C THR A 93 0.11 -5.09 12.85
N ASP A 94 -1.06 -5.68 12.71
CA ASP A 94 -1.43 -6.48 11.57
C ASP A 94 -2.25 -5.63 10.59
N TYR A 95 -1.84 -5.69 9.34
CA TYR A 95 -2.50 -5.02 8.22
C TYR A 95 -3.06 -6.07 7.28
N CYS A 96 -3.89 -5.66 6.34
CA CYS A 96 -4.44 -6.61 5.39
C CYS A 96 -4.43 -6.09 3.95
N LEU A 97 -4.52 -7.05 3.02
CA LEU A 97 -4.84 -6.77 1.63
C LEU A 97 -6.36 -6.61 1.50
N GLY A 98 -6.79 -5.49 0.95
CA GLY A 98 -8.16 -5.23 0.51
C GLY A 98 -8.29 -5.24 -1.00
N ILE A 99 -9.51 -5.45 -1.47
CA ILE A 99 -9.89 -5.28 -2.89
C ILE A 99 -10.95 -4.20 -2.95
N ASN A 100 -10.74 -3.21 -3.82
CA ASN A 100 -11.66 -2.12 -4.07
C ASN A 100 -12.02 -2.09 -5.56
N ASP A 101 -13.22 -1.62 -5.90
CA ASP A 101 -13.52 -1.22 -7.26
C ASP A 101 -12.71 0.04 -7.61
N PHE A 102 -12.15 0.08 -8.82
CA PHE A 102 -11.27 1.19 -9.24
C PHE A 102 -11.96 2.56 -9.20
N PRO A 103 -13.24 2.74 -9.63
CA PRO A 103 -13.90 4.04 -9.52
C PRO A 103 -13.97 4.56 -8.07
N ASP A 104 -14.28 3.69 -7.10
CA ASP A 104 -14.36 4.05 -5.69
C ASP A 104 -12.98 4.38 -5.12
N PHE A 105 -11.96 3.63 -5.53
CA PHE A 105 -10.57 3.92 -5.19
C PHE A 105 -10.15 5.30 -5.68
N LEU A 106 -10.36 5.60 -6.97
CA LEU A 106 -9.97 6.89 -7.56
C LEU A 106 -10.73 8.05 -6.92
N LEU A 107 -12.04 7.89 -6.71
CA LEU A 107 -12.88 8.89 -6.07
C LEU A 107 -12.37 9.26 -4.67
N ASN A 108 -11.90 8.28 -3.89
CA ASN A 108 -11.32 8.50 -2.56
C ASN A 108 -10.07 9.41 -2.63
N TYR A 109 -9.17 9.20 -3.60
CA TYR A 109 -7.99 10.04 -3.79
C TYR A 109 -8.33 11.43 -4.34
N GLN A 110 -9.38 11.55 -5.15
CA GLN A 110 -9.92 12.85 -5.58
C GLN A 110 -10.44 13.66 -4.37
N PHE A 111 -11.16 13.04 -3.44
CA PHE A 111 -11.61 13.71 -2.21
C PHE A 111 -10.46 14.12 -1.29
N ARG A 112 -9.33 13.41 -1.33
CA ARG A 112 -8.13 13.73 -0.55
C ARG A 112 -7.23 14.73 -1.24
N GLU A 113 -7.55 15.16 -2.46
CA GLU A 113 -6.69 16.01 -3.30
C GLU A 113 -5.26 15.43 -3.43
N SER A 114 -5.17 14.11 -3.52
CA SER A 114 -3.92 13.37 -3.70
C SER A 114 -3.80 12.89 -5.14
N LYS A 115 -2.66 13.17 -5.76
CA LYS A 115 -2.34 12.75 -7.13
C LYS A 115 -2.41 11.22 -7.27
N VAL A 116 -2.84 10.73 -8.47
CA VAL A 116 -2.81 9.31 -8.81
C VAL A 116 -2.21 9.13 -10.19
N ASP A 117 -1.07 8.44 -10.23
CA ASP A 117 -0.41 8.01 -11.45
C ASP A 117 -0.62 6.52 -11.68
N GLU A 118 -0.74 6.12 -12.94
CA GLU A 118 -0.86 4.73 -13.36
C GLU A 118 0.29 4.35 -14.29
N GLN A 119 1.03 3.31 -13.93
CA GLN A 119 2.04 2.68 -14.76
C GLN A 119 1.52 1.33 -15.25
N VAL A 120 1.14 1.24 -16.52
CA VAL A 120 0.70 -0.01 -17.12
C VAL A 120 1.89 -0.92 -17.36
N LEU A 121 1.86 -2.11 -16.75
CA LEU A 121 2.97 -3.07 -16.82
C LEU A 121 2.97 -3.81 -18.17
N ASN A 122 4.16 -4.03 -18.70
CA ASN A 122 4.39 -4.73 -19.96
C ASN A 122 4.46 -6.25 -19.72
N LEU A 123 3.35 -6.82 -19.25
CA LEU A 123 3.21 -8.24 -18.96
C LEU A 123 2.58 -8.99 -20.13
N THR A 124 3.02 -10.19 -20.37
CA THR A 124 2.32 -11.11 -21.27
C THR A 124 0.96 -11.53 -20.68
N PRO A 125 0.00 -12.00 -21.48
CA PRO A 125 -1.29 -12.49 -20.97
C PRO A 125 -1.15 -13.58 -19.90
N ILE A 126 -0.13 -14.43 -20.02
CA ILE A 126 0.15 -15.50 -19.04
C ILE A 126 0.63 -14.89 -17.72
N GLN A 127 1.54 -13.92 -17.76
CA GLN A 127 2.06 -13.23 -16.59
C GLN A 127 0.99 -12.39 -15.89
N SER A 128 0.16 -11.67 -16.66
CA SER A 128 -0.97 -10.90 -16.11
C SER A 128 -1.96 -11.81 -15.38
N ARG A 129 -2.27 -12.97 -15.95
CA ARG A 129 -3.14 -13.96 -15.31
C ARG A 129 -2.51 -14.53 -14.05
N ALA A 130 -1.25 -14.94 -14.10
CA ALA A 130 -0.52 -15.48 -12.95
C ALA A 130 -0.47 -14.47 -11.80
N LEU A 131 -0.24 -13.19 -12.10
CA LEU A 131 -0.24 -12.11 -11.10
C LEU A 131 -1.64 -11.94 -10.49
N PHE A 132 -2.69 -11.91 -11.31
CA PHE A 132 -4.05 -11.79 -10.83
C PHE A 132 -4.45 -12.98 -9.92
N GLU A 133 -4.15 -14.21 -10.32
CA GLU A 133 -4.42 -15.40 -9.52
C GLU A 133 -3.66 -15.37 -8.18
N ALA A 134 -2.40 -14.96 -8.19
CA ALA A 134 -1.60 -14.79 -6.98
C ALA A 134 -2.15 -13.72 -6.05
N LEU A 135 -2.65 -12.59 -6.59
CA LEU A 135 -3.30 -11.53 -5.83
C LEU A 135 -4.61 -12.03 -5.20
N LEU A 136 -5.42 -12.80 -5.93
CA LEU A 136 -6.63 -13.42 -5.39
C LEU A 136 -6.31 -14.39 -4.25
N VAL A 137 -5.27 -15.21 -4.39
CA VAL A 137 -4.80 -16.10 -3.31
C VAL A 137 -4.38 -15.30 -2.08
N ASN A 138 -3.64 -14.20 -2.27
CA ASN A 138 -3.26 -13.32 -1.16
C ASN A 138 -4.46 -12.62 -0.50
N ALA A 139 -5.53 -12.35 -1.24
CA ALA A 139 -6.74 -11.72 -0.74
C ALA A 139 -7.67 -12.67 0.03
N MET A 140 -7.41 -13.99 0.00
CA MET A 140 -8.21 -14.97 0.77
C MET A 140 -8.13 -14.67 2.28
N PRO A 141 -9.20 -14.90 3.05
CA PRO A 141 -9.25 -14.58 4.48
C PRO A 141 -8.07 -15.10 5.30
N GLN A 142 -7.57 -16.29 4.98
CA GLN A 142 -6.44 -16.94 5.66
C GLN A 142 -5.08 -16.36 5.28
N ASN A 143 -4.97 -15.62 4.16
CA ASN A 143 -3.71 -15.12 3.63
C ASN A 143 -3.57 -13.59 3.67
N ARG A 144 -4.72 -12.87 3.71
CA ARG A 144 -4.73 -11.41 3.51
C ARG A 144 -4.12 -10.61 4.65
N VAL A 145 -4.07 -11.18 5.87
CA VAL A 145 -3.54 -10.51 7.06
C VAL A 145 -2.05 -10.77 7.18
N TYR A 146 -1.27 -9.73 7.44
CA TYR A 146 0.18 -9.83 7.58
C TYR A 146 0.70 -8.84 8.61
N ARG A 147 1.87 -9.16 9.20
CA ARG A 147 2.60 -8.26 10.07
C ARG A 147 3.22 -7.15 9.24
N TYR A 148 2.72 -5.95 9.43
CA TYR A 148 3.22 -4.77 8.72
C TYR A 148 4.60 -4.36 9.22
N ASN A 149 5.49 -4.06 8.30
CA ASN A 149 6.75 -3.42 8.59
C ASN A 149 6.93 -2.23 7.65
N PHE A 150 6.99 -1.04 8.22
CA PHE A 150 7.00 0.22 7.50
C PHE A 150 8.09 0.28 6.41
N LEU A 151 9.28 -0.27 6.66
CA LEU A 151 10.42 -0.23 5.73
C LEU A 151 10.53 -1.47 4.83
N PHE A 152 10.14 -2.65 5.34
CA PHE A 152 10.49 -3.91 4.68
C PHE A 152 9.28 -4.72 4.19
N ASP A 153 8.08 -4.47 4.70
CA ASP A 153 6.85 -5.20 4.32
C ASP A 153 5.61 -4.28 4.35
N ASN A 154 5.51 -3.38 3.35
CA ASN A 154 4.53 -2.31 3.29
C ASN A 154 3.74 -2.30 1.96
N CYS A 155 2.97 -1.22 1.74
CA CYS A 155 2.15 -1.03 0.54
C CYS A 155 2.94 -0.91 -0.78
N ALA A 156 4.23 -0.57 -0.74
CA ALA A 156 5.09 -0.48 -1.92
C ALA A 156 5.89 -1.78 -2.14
N THR A 157 6.47 -2.34 -1.07
CA THR A 157 7.31 -3.54 -1.18
C THR A 157 6.53 -4.78 -1.59
N ARG A 158 5.28 -4.93 -1.13
CA ARG A 158 4.44 -6.09 -1.50
C ARG A 158 4.05 -6.10 -2.98
N PRO A 159 3.50 -5.03 -3.58
CA PRO A 159 3.27 -4.94 -5.02
C PRO A 159 4.53 -5.23 -5.84
N ARG A 160 5.68 -4.64 -5.47
CA ARG A 160 6.96 -4.92 -6.11
C ARG A 160 7.28 -6.41 -6.10
N ASN A 161 7.22 -7.04 -4.93
CA ASN A 161 7.55 -8.45 -4.77
C ASN A 161 6.60 -9.37 -5.57
N MET A 162 5.32 -9.01 -5.67
CA MET A 162 4.34 -9.75 -6.48
C MET A 162 4.67 -9.68 -7.97
N VAL A 163 5.04 -8.50 -8.46
CA VAL A 163 5.45 -8.30 -9.87
C VAL A 163 6.76 -9.06 -10.16
N GLU A 164 7.75 -8.93 -9.27
CA GLU A 164 9.03 -9.66 -9.44
C GLU A 164 8.83 -11.18 -9.44
N MET A 165 7.96 -11.70 -8.58
CA MET A 165 7.66 -13.14 -8.49
C MET A 165 7.14 -13.70 -9.83
N VAL A 166 6.18 -13.03 -10.47
CA VAL A 166 5.61 -13.51 -11.75
C VAL A 166 6.54 -13.31 -12.94
N LEU A 167 7.57 -12.50 -12.76
CA LEU A 167 8.66 -12.30 -13.72
C LEU A 167 9.91 -13.12 -13.39
N ASP A 168 9.79 -14.16 -12.55
CA ASP A 168 10.89 -15.05 -12.12
C ASP A 168 12.08 -14.26 -11.56
N ASN A 169 11.87 -13.12 -10.91
CA ASN A 169 12.90 -12.19 -10.42
C ASN A 169 13.86 -11.69 -11.52
N LYS A 170 13.37 -11.60 -12.75
CA LYS A 170 14.15 -11.13 -13.91
C LYS A 170 14.00 -9.64 -14.19
N VAL A 171 13.45 -8.89 -13.27
CA VAL A 171 13.41 -7.43 -13.32
C VAL A 171 14.81 -6.88 -13.05
N ARG A 172 15.26 -5.98 -13.93
CA ARG A 172 16.53 -5.27 -13.79
C ARG A 172 16.22 -3.81 -13.54
N TYR A 173 16.53 -3.36 -12.34
CA TYR A 173 16.41 -1.96 -11.96
C TYR A 173 17.68 -1.21 -12.37
N LYS A 174 17.50 0.01 -12.87
CA LYS A 174 18.62 0.90 -13.15
C LYS A 174 18.99 1.61 -11.84
N GLU A 175 20.09 1.18 -11.26
CA GLU A 175 20.59 1.81 -10.03
C GLU A 175 21.03 3.25 -10.28
N PRO A 176 20.68 4.21 -9.39
CA PRO A 176 21.20 5.54 -9.48
C PRO A 176 22.74 5.51 -9.28
N GLY A 177 23.46 6.29 -10.08
CA GLY A 177 24.92 6.36 -10.01
C GLY A 177 25.47 7.13 -8.81
N GLU A 178 24.61 7.55 -7.88
CA GLU A 178 24.93 8.36 -6.71
C GLU A 178 24.89 7.55 -5.42
N SER A 179 25.49 8.08 -4.36
CA SER A 179 25.34 7.52 -3.00
C SER A 179 23.89 7.59 -2.58
N LEU A 180 23.33 6.46 -2.14
CA LEU A 180 21.96 6.40 -1.67
C LEU A 180 21.86 6.97 -0.25
N PRO A 181 20.74 7.64 0.10
CA PRO A 181 20.50 8.16 1.42
C PRO A 181 20.40 7.03 2.45
N THR A 182 20.53 7.38 3.72
CA THR A 182 20.16 6.52 4.84
C THR A 182 18.64 6.42 4.92
N PHE A 183 18.13 5.40 5.64
CA PHE A 183 16.69 5.32 5.91
C PHE A 183 16.16 6.56 6.63
N ARG A 184 16.96 7.12 7.58
CA ARG A 184 16.58 8.33 8.31
C ARG A 184 16.42 9.52 7.37
N GLU A 185 17.41 9.79 6.52
CA GLU A 185 17.35 10.89 5.56
C GLU A 185 16.16 10.75 4.61
N GLU A 186 15.83 9.54 4.19
CA GLU A 186 14.67 9.31 3.32
C GLU A 186 13.34 9.50 4.07
N ILE A 187 13.23 9.04 5.32
CA ILE A 187 12.06 9.26 6.16
C ILE A 187 11.86 10.77 6.41
N ASP A 188 12.95 11.49 6.73
CA ASP A 188 12.92 12.92 6.99
C ASP A 188 12.47 13.71 5.75
N ARG A 189 12.84 13.25 4.56
CA ARG A 189 12.40 13.85 3.30
C ARG A 189 10.87 13.83 3.15
N TYR A 190 10.21 12.72 3.52
CA TYR A 190 8.76 12.60 3.46
C TYR A 190 8.04 13.29 4.62
N ALA A 191 8.59 13.18 5.83
CA ALA A 191 7.93 13.59 7.06
C ALA A 191 8.36 14.99 7.55
N GLY A 192 9.27 15.69 6.83
CA GLY A 192 9.92 16.92 7.25
C GLY A 192 8.98 18.06 7.65
N ILE A 193 7.79 18.10 7.10
CA ILE A 193 6.75 19.05 7.47
C ILE A 193 6.14 18.81 8.87
N CYS A 194 6.35 17.61 9.44
CA CYS A 194 5.81 17.18 10.73
C CYS A 194 6.92 16.92 11.76
N PRO A 195 7.52 17.98 12.38
CA PRO A 195 8.70 17.84 13.25
C PRO A 195 8.52 16.90 14.44
N TRP A 196 7.31 16.82 15.02
CA TRP A 196 7.01 15.90 16.11
C TRP A 196 6.94 14.45 15.66
N LEU A 197 6.50 14.22 14.43
CA LEU A 197 6.52 12.87 13.85
C LEU A 197 7.96 12.39 13.64
N ILE A 198 8.81 13.22 13.04
CA ILE A 198 10.24 12.92 12.88
C ILE A 198 10.88 12.64 14.23
N PHE A 199 10.70 13.53 15.21
CA PHE A 199 11.24 13.34 16.56
C PHE A 199 10.80 11.99 17.16
N GLY A 200 9.52 11.63 16.99
CA GLY A 200 8.99 10.35 17.48
C GLY A 200 9.58 9.14 16.75
N ILE A 201 9.68 9.21 15.42
CA ILE A 201 10.27 8.16 14.58
C ILE A 201 11.75 7.98 14.92
N ASP A 202 12.51 9.06 15.01
CA ASP A 202 13.93 9.05 15.31
C ASP A 202 14.21 8.41 16.67
N LEU A 203 13.38 8.72 17.66
CA LEU A 203 13.49 8.14 18.98
C LEU A 203 13.14 6.64 18.99
N ALA A 204 12.11 6.26 18.23
CA ALA A 204 11.59 4.88 18.24
C ALA A 204 12.46 3.91 17.44
N LEU A 205 13.00 4.33 16.29
CA LEU A 205 13.69 3.45 15.34
C LEU A 205 15.21 3.33 15.62
N GLY A 206 15.79 4.23 16.40
CA GLY A 206 17.19 4.16 16.85
C GLY A 206 18.20 4.25 15.70
N SER A 207 19.45 3.88 16.02
CA SER A 207 20.60 4.03 15.10
C SER A 207 20.66 3.02 13.95
N GLY A 208 19.79 2.02 13.93
CA GLY A 208 19.72 1.04 12.83
C GLY A 208 19.35 1.65 11.48
N LEU A 209 18.78 2.85 11.49
CA LEU A 209 18.38 3.61 10.29
C LEU A 209 19.48 4.52 9.72
N ASP A 210 20.62 4.64 10.39
CA ASP A 210 21.72 5.55 10.01
C ASP A 210 22.66 4.95 8.96
N ARG A 211 22.36 3.76 8.45
CA ARG A 211 23.11 3.14 7.37
C ARG A 211 22.54 3.54 6.01
N PRO A 212 23.38 3.65 4.98
CA PRO A 212 22.91 3.81 3.61
C PRO A 212 22.01 2.64 3.21
N MET A 213 20.98 2.95 2.44
CA MET A 213 20.10 1.94 1.84
C MET A 213 20.73 1.32 0.60
N THR A 214 20.32 0.10 0.26
CA THR A 214 20.41 -0.39 -1.10
C THR A 214 19.29 0.26 -1.94
N TYR A 215 19.45 0.31 -3.27
CA TYR A 215 18.38 0.85 -4.13
C TYR A 215 17.07 0.07 -3.98
N ARG A 216 17.16 -1.25 -3.78
CA ARG A 216 15.97 -2.08 -3.50
C ARG A 216 15.28 -1.72 -2.19
N GLU A 217 16.03 -1.38 -1.16
CA GLU A 217 15.47 -0.93 0.12
C GLU A 217 14.80 0.43 -0.03
N GLN A 218 15.36 1.35 -0.82
CA GLN A 218 14.77 2.66 -1.06
C GLN A 218 13.36 2.58 -1.71
N MET A 219 13.05 1.50 -2.42
CA MET A 219 11.73 1.24 -3.00
C MET A 219 10.64 0.94 -1.95
N PHE A 220 10.90 1.14 -0.65
CA PHE A 220 9.82 1.16 0.36
C PHE A 220 8.94 2.40 0.17
N GLY A 221 9.48 3.48 -0.40
CA GLY A 221 8.75 4.69 -0.75
C GLY A 221 7.99 4.52 -2.08
N PRO A 222 6.69 4.84 -2.13
CA PRO A 222 5.87 4.72 -3.35
C PRO A 222 6.44 5.46 -4.55
N GLU A 223 6.88 6.70 -4.37
CA GLU A 223 7.48 7.54 -5.42
C GLU A 223 8.78 6.92 -5.99
N ILE A 224 9.61 6.37 -5.11
CA ILE A 224 10.85 5.72 -5.54
C ILE A 224 10.57 4.42 -6.28
N LEU A 225 9.56 3.66 -5.84
CA LEU A 225 9.13 2.46 -6.55
C LEU A 225 8.60 2.79 -7.94
N GLU A 226 7.79 3.84 -8.06
CA GLU A 226 7.30 4.33 -9.36
C GLU A 226 8.44 4.67 -10.30
N LYS A 227 9.41 5.46 -9.83
CA LYS A 227 10.61 5.82 -10.59
C LYS A 227 11.40 4.56 -10.99
N ALA A 228 11.64 3.66 -10.04
CA ALA A 228 12.35 2.42 -10.29
C ALA A 228 11.67 1.55 -11.35
N PHE A 229 10.33 1.47 -11.33
CA PHE A 229 9.56 0.72 -12.34
C PHE A 229 9.62 1.38 -13.71
N SER A 230 9.56 2.72 -13.79
CA SER A 230 9.63 3.45 -15.07
C SER A 230 10.94 3.23 -15.80
N GLU A 231 12.04 3.03 -15.08
CA GLU A 231 13.38 2.82 -15.60
C GLU A 231 13.77 1.33 -15.68
N ALA A 232 12.94 0.42 -15.14
CA ALA A 232 13.22 -1.00 -15.11
C ALA A 232 13.01 -1.69 -16.46
N ALA A 233 13.79 -2.75 -16.68
CA ALA A 233 13.63 -3.64 -17.82
C ALA A 233 13.53 -5.10 -17.37
N VAL A 234 12.87 -5.91 -18.19
CA VAL A 234 12.72 -7.36 -17.99
C VAL A 234 13.48 -8.10 -19.06
N GLN A 235 14.35 -9.01 -18.66
CA GLN A 235 15.10 -9.87 -19.56
C GLN A 235 14.82 -11.34 -19.22
N MET A 236 13.90 -11.98 -19.98
CA MET A 236 13.41 -13.31 -19.69
C MET A 236 14.45 -14.43 -19.89
N SER A 237 15.41 -14.24 -20.80
CA SER A 237 16.56 -15.13 -21.00
C SER A 237 17.81 -14.32 -21.34
N PRO A 238 19.03 -14.87 -21.14
CA PRO A 238 20.28 -14.16 -21.45
C PRO A 238 20.36 -13.70 -22.91
N ASP A 239 19.76 -14.44 -23.84
CA ASP A 239 19.79 -14.16 -25.28
C ASP A 239 18.59 -13.32 -25.75
N SER A 240 17.62 -13.02 -24.86
CA SER A 240 16.47 -12.16 -25.22
C SER A 240 16.83 -10.69 -25.06
N ALA A 241 16.26 -9.85 -25.95
CA ALA A 241 16.30 -8.40 -25.72
C ALA A 241 15.57 -8.03 -24.42
N ALA A 242 16.16 -7.12 -23.66
CA ALA A 242 15.47 -6.53 -22.49
C ALA A 242 14.32 -5.65 -22.98
N VAL A 243 13.15 -5.77 -22.36
CA VAL A 243 11.98 -4.96 -22.65
C VAL A 243 11.63 -4.08 -21.43
N PRO A 244 11.14 -2.84 -21.61
CA PRO A 244 10.73 -2.01 -20.49
C PRO A 244 9.67 -2.71 -19.64
N LEU A 245 9.76 -2.60 -18.32
CA LEU A 245 8.75 -3.14 -17.38
C LEU A 245 7.43 -2.40 -17.52
N VAL A 246 7.47 -1.09 -17.73
CA VAL A 246 6.31 -0.21 -17.91
C VAL A 246 6.12 0.07 -19.39
N SER A 247 4.93 -0.18 -19.91
CA SER A 247 4.57 0.08 -21.31
C SER A 247 4.16 1.53 -21.54
N ARG A 248 3.46 2.13 -20.58
CA ARG A 248 3.02 3.53 -20.57
C ARG A 248 2.71 4.01 -19.16
N THR A 249 2.82 5.32 -18.96
CA THR A 249 2.41 6.00 -17.73
C THR A 249 1.27 6.97 -18.05
N GLU A 250 0.25 7.02 -17.21
CA GLU A 250 -0.90 7.90 -17.35
C GLU A 250 -1.15 8.61 -16.00
N VAL A 251 -1.44 9.91 -16.05
CA VAL A 251 -1.90 10.65 -14.88
C VAL A 251 -3.42 10.51 -14.82
N LEU A 252 -3.93 9.81 -13.81
CA LEU A 252 -5.36 9.57 -13.64
C LEU A 252 -6.06 10.71 -12.90
N TYR A 253 -5.34 11.34 -11.99
CA TYR A 253 -5.79 12.51 -11.26
C TYR A 253 -4.58 13.34 -10.83
N ASP A 254 -4.65 14.65 -11.07
CA ASP A 254 -3.66 15.63 -10.62
C ASP A 254 -4.41 16.84 -10.03
N PRO A 255 -4.39 17.04 -8.72
CA PRO A 255 -5.07 18.17 -8.09
C PRO A 255 -4.39 19.49 -8.43
N GLU A 256 -5.16 20.58 -8.60
CA GLU A 256 -4.60 21.92 -8.81
C GLU A 256 -3.71 22.35 -7.63
N VAL A 257 -4.11 21.98 -6.42
CA VAL A 257 -3.36 22.20 -5.18
C VAL A 257 -3.24 20.88 -4.45
N PRO A 258 -2.09 20.24 -4.46
CA PRO A 258 -1.87 19.00 -3.72
C PRO A 258 -2.14 19.16 -2.23
N ALA A 259 -2.76 18.17 -1.62
CA ALA A 259 -2.96 18.13 -0.18
C ALA A 259 -1.63 18.20 0.56
N CYS A 260 -1.54 19.10 1.52
CA CYS A 260 -0.33 19.28 2.34
C CYS A 260 -0.75 19.46 3.80
N PRO A 261 -0.12 18.78 4.75
CA PRO A 261 -0.36 19.04 6.16
C PRO A 261 -0.01 20.48 6.53
N PRO A 262 -0.67 21.07 7.54
CA PRO A 262 -0.33 22.41 8.00
C PRO A 262 1.09 22.43 8.59
N GLU A 263 1.86 23.46 8.26
CA GLU A 263 3.21 23.65 8.82
C GLU A 263 3.13 23.84 10.34
N THR A 264 4.01 23.16 11.06
CA THR A 264 4.13 23.36 12.51
C THR A 264 4.83 24.69 12.80
N PRO A 265 4.17 25.65 13.51
CA PRO A 265 4.82 26.91 13.90
C PRO A 265 6.11 26.63 14.69
N PHE A 266 7.15 27.44 14.46
CA PHE A 266 8.47 27.19 15.03
C PHE A 266 8.46 27.05 16.56
N TYR A 267 7.60 27.82 17.25
CA TYR A 267 7.44 27.81 18.72
C TYR A 267 6.73 26.55 19.25
N LEU A 268 6.18 25.72 18.37
CA LEU A 268 5.61 24.41 18.71
C LEU A 268 6.49 23.24 18.23
N THR A 269 7.70 23.51 17.71
CA THR A 269 8.62 22.45 17.31
C THR A 269 9.28 21.75 18.52
N PRO A 270 9.67 20.46 18.39
CA PRO A 270 10.37 19.76 19.45
C PRO A 270 11.61 20.50 19.95
N LEU A 271 12.37 21.10 19.04
CA LEU A 271 13.60 21.85 19.37
C LEU A 271 13.29 23.06 20.24
N PHE A 272 12.27 23.86 19.89
CA PHE A 272 11.90 25.02 20.68
C PHE A 272 11.39 24.62 22.07
N VAL A 273 10.59 23.59 22.15
CA VAL A 273 10.08 23.04 23.43
C VAL A 273 11.24 22.52 24.28
N ALA A 274 12.23 21.85 23.68
CA ALA A 274 13.44 21.40 24.38
C ALA A 274 14.25 22.56 24.95
N TRP A 275 14.41 23.65 24.18
CA TRP A 275 15.08 24.88 24.69
C TRP A 275 14.32 25.54 25.83
N LEU A 276 13.00 25.63 25.74
CA LEU A 276 12.17 26.14 26.85
C LEU A 276 12.37 25.32 28.12
N PHE A 277 12.33 24.00 27.98
CA PHE A 277 12.53 23.09 29.09
C PHE A 277 13.94 23.22 29.69
N PHE A 278 14.97 23.32 28.84
CA PHE A 278 16.35 23.54 29.28
C PHE A 278 16.49 24.82 30.09
N PHE A 279 15.98 25.96 29.60
CA PHE A 279 16.05 27.25 30.33
C PHE A 279 15.24 27.22 31.63
N PHE A 280 14.10 26.54 31.62
CA PHE A 280 13.31 26.37 32.84
C PHE A 280 14.08 25.58 33.89
N VAL A 281 14.66 24.45 33.55
CA VAL A 281 15.47 23.62 34.46
C VAL A 281 16.71 24.39 34.94
N ALA A 282 17.40 25.11 34.06
CA ALA A 282 18.54 25.94 34.41
C ALA A 282 18.16 27.04 35.43
N ALA A 283 17.06 27.73 35.20
CA ALA A 283 16.55 28.75 36.12
C ALA A 283 16.24 28.14 37.51
N VAL A 284 15.49 27.02 37.56
CA VAL A 284 15.14 26.34 38.80
C VAL A 284 16.43 25.89 39.54
N SER A 285 17.43 25.38 38.81
CA SER A 285 18.69 24.95 39.39
C SER A 285 19.48 26.13 39.99
N VAL A 286 19.52 27.28 39.33
CA VAL A 286 20.20 28.47 39.87
C VAL A 286 19.49 28.99 41.10
N TYR A 287 18.13 29.07 41.07
CA TYR A 287 17.36 29.58 42.22
C TYR A 287 17.34 28.56 43.37
N GLY A 288 17.47 27.27 43.12
CA GLY A 288 17.49 26.22 44.16
C GLY A 288 18.85 26.02 44.85
N ILE A 289 19.92 26.60 44.29
CA ILE A 289 21.28 26.62 44.88
C ILE A 289 21.53 27.88 45.70
N SER A 290 20.71 28.91 45.50
CA SER A 290 20.75 30.19 46.28
C SER A 290 19.87 30.10 47.54
#